data_af55592b342ed2bb2746bf368055ba50
#
_entry.id   af55592b342ed2bb2746bf368055ba50
#
_cell.length_a   1.000
_cell.length_b   1.000
_cell.length_c   1.000
_cell.angle_alpha   90.00
_cell.angle_beta   90.00
_cell.angle_gamma   90.00
#
_symmetry.space_group_name_H-M   'P 1'
#
loop_
_entity.id
_entity.type
_entity.pdbx_description
1 polymer ?
#
loop_
_entity_poly.entity_id
_entity_poly.type
_entity_poly.pdbx_seq_one_letter_code
_entity_poly.pdbx_strand_id
1 'polypeptide(L)'
;MASEAKTSSSVTPRVCLLTVAGQITDPNFYAAKALAEALAEAFFPVKANVLAMVESELQHHVSEAAATVAGIDVAAPLAVYYNDTHLIGDAKAFEVWAQRAYQFGIEADVAAYEATAASALQRWASGRAMLLGAEGARTVADRFVYMDLSIDGEAAGRVVYELFSEVCPKAAENFRRLCSGVNPKGDATLHYRGSLVHRVVKDGFVQGGDIVAGKGDGGLSAI
;
A
#
# COMPACT_ATOMS: atom_id res chain seq x y z
N MET A 1 -35.24 -32.26 47.26
CA MET A 1 -35.26 -30.95 46.64
C MET A 1 -33.80 -30.66 46.21
N ALA A 2 -33.47 -30.96 44.99
CA ALA A 2 -32.16 -30.70 44.42
C ALA A 2 -32.21 -29.37 43.68
N SER A 3 -31.40 -28.43 44.11
CA SER A 3 -31.23 -27.11 43.50
C SER A 3 -30.36 -27.26 42.25
N GLU A 4 -30.96 -27.06 41.10
CA GLU A 4 -30.21 -26.94 39.83
C GLU A 4 -29.44 -25.61 39.82
N ALA A 5 -28.13 -25.70 39.95
CA ALA A 5 -27.24 -24.61 39.69
C ALA A 5 -27.18 -24.36 38.16
N LYS A 6 -27.83 -23.31 37.69
CA LYS A 6 -27.67 -22.77 36.34
C LYS A 6 -26.20 -22.27 36.21
N THR A 7 -25.37 -23.07 35.55
CA THR A 7 -24.08 -22.61 35.03
C THR A 7 -24.36 -21.60 33.91
N SER A 8 -24.30 -20.31 34.23
CA SER A 8 -24.22 -19.26 33.21
C SER A 8 -22.85 -19.40 32.53
N SER A 9 -22.80 -20.03 31.38
CA SER A 9 -21.63 -19.93 30.51
C SER A 9 -21.52 -18.47 30.12
N SER A 10 -20.54 -17.77 30.68
CA SER A 10 -20.11 -16.44 30.21
C SER A 10 -19.57 -16.63 28.79
N VAL A 11 -20.43 -16.47 27.79
CA VAL A 11 -20.00 -16.36 26.41
C VAL A 11 -19.23 -15.05 26.32
N THR A 12 -17.91 -15.13 26.36
CA THR A 12 -17.06 -13.98 26.06
C THR A 12 -17.43 -13.49 24.66
N PRO A 13 -17.87 -12.24 24.51
CA PRO A 13 -18.28 -11.76 23.20
C PRO A 13 -17.09 -11.88 22.25
N ARG A 14 -17.29 -12.57 21.12
CA ARG A 14 -16.24 -12.69 20.10
C ARG A 14 -15.96 -11.30 19.54
N VAL A 15 -14.72 -10.86 19.64
CA VAL A 15 -14.27 -9.59 19.03
C VAL A 15 -14.50 -9.68 17.52
N CYS A 16 -15.19 -8.69 16.97
CA CYS A 16 -15.29 -8.52 15.52
C CYS A 16 -14.22 -7.51 15.10
N LEU A 17 -13.17 -8.00 14.44
CA LEU A 17 -12.15 -7.17 13.84
C LEU A 17 -12.54 -6.89 12.39
N LEU A 18 -13.00 -5.67 12.11
CA LEU A 18 -13.28 -5.21 10.75
C LEU A 18 -11.98 -4.68 10.14
N THR A 19 -11.61 -5.19 8.98
CA THR A 19 -10.50 -4.65 8.18
C THR A 19 -11.06 -3.97 6.95
N VAL A 20 -10.69 -2.71 6.76
CA VAL A 20 -10.98 -1.88 5.59
C VAL A 20 -9.65 -1.56 4.92
N ALA A 21 -9.30 -2.30 3.88
CA ALA A 21 -8.10 -2.08 3.08
C ALA A 21 -8.48 -1.41 1.76
N GLY A 22 -7.95 -0.22 1.47
CA GLY A 22 -8.37 0.50 0.29
C GLY A 22 -7.40 1.56 -0.19
N GLN A 23 -7.55 1.91 -1.47
CA GLN A 23 -6.75 2.94 -2.11
C GLN A 23 -7.11 4.32 -1.56
N ILE A 24 -6.08 5.10 -1.23
CA ILE A 24 -6.24 6.49 -0.76
C ILE A 24 -6.86 7.43 -1.81
N THR A 25 -6.91 7.01 -3.07
CA THR A 25 -7.53 7.75 -4.18
C THR A 25 -8.97 7.33 -4.46
N ASP A 26 -9.49 6.31 -3.77
CA ASP A 26 -10.88 5.86 -3.94
C ASP A 26 -11.80 6.53 -2.90
N PRO A 27 -12.82 7.30 -3.31
CA PRO A 27 -13.80 7.88 -2.40
C PRO A 27 -14.56 6.83 -1.57
N ASN A 28 -14.80 5.64 -2.14
CA ASN A 28 -15.48 4.54 -1.45
C ASN A 28 -14.69 4.00 -0.26
N PHE A 29 -13.35 4.10 -0.32
CA PHE A 29 -12.50 3.78 0.84
C PHE A 29 -12.83 4.68 2.05
N TYR A 30 -13.03 5.99 1.83
CA TYR A 30 -13.36 6.93 2.91
C TYR A 30 -14.76 6.70 3.48
N ALA A 31 -15.72 6.32 2.63
CA ALA A 31 -17.06 5.92 3.08
C ALA A 31 -17.01 4.65 3.95
N ALA A 32 -16.30 3.63 3.50
CA ALA A 32 -16.12 2.39 4.28
C ALA A 32 -15.34 2.63 5.58
N LYS A 33 -14.30 3.45 5.54
CA LYS A 33 -13.54 3.88 6.72
C LYS A 33 -14.45 4.54 7.75
N ALA A 34 -15.22 5.56 7.36
CA ALA A 34 -16.11 6.29 8.25
C ALA A 34 -17.15 5.37 8.92
N LEU A 35 -17.73 4.45 8.14
CA LEU A 35 -18.68 3.47 8.67
C LEU A 35 -18.01 2.49 9.65
N ALA A 36 -16.81 2.00 9.37
CA ALA A 36 -16.09 1.08 10.24
C ALA A 36 -15.69 1.74 11.57
N GLU A 37 -15.21 2.97 11.52
CA GLU A 37 -14.86 3.76 12.71
C GLU A 37 -16.09 4.04 13.56
N ALA A 38 -17.21 4.45 12.96
CA ALA A 38 -18.47 4.68 13.65
C ALA A 38 -19.06 3.40 14.28
N LEU A 39 -18.95 2.26 13.60
CA LEU A 39 -19.34 0.95 14.16
C LEU A 39 -18.48 0.58 15.37
N ALA A 40 -17.17 0.80 15.29
CA ALA A 40 -16.25 0.48 16.38
C ALA A 40 -16.47 1.39 17.61
N GLU A 41 -16.92 2.63 17.39
CA GLU A 41 -17.29 3.56 18.46
C GLU A 41 -18.63 3.18 19.11
N ALA A 42 -19.62 2.79 18.28
CA ALA A 42 -20.97 2.49 18.74
C ALA A 42 -21.13 1.11 19.40
N PHE A 43 -20.35 0.12 18.99
CA PHE A 43 -20.55 -1.27 19.37
C PHE A 43 -19.30 -1.96 19.93
N PHE A 44 -19.29 -2.26 21.21
CA PHE A 44 -18.32 -3.19 21.77
C PHE A 44 -18.81 -4.65 21.58
N PRO A 45 -17.97 -5.59 21.10
CA PRO A 45 -16.52 -5.56 20.90
C PRO A 45 -16.07 -5.44 19.43
N VAL A 46 -16.64 -4.51 18.66
CA VAL A 46 -16.19 -4.23 17.30
C VAL A 46 -14.89 -3.41 17.34
N LYS A 47 -13.93 -3.77 16.51
CA LYS A 47 -12.69 -3.02 16.29
C LYS A 47 -12.51 -2.77 14.80
N ALA A 48 -12.14 -1.56 14.42
CA ALA A 48 -11.80 -1.20 13.06
C ALA A 48 -10.28 -1.19 12.86
N ASN A 49 -9.82 -1.90 11.83
CA ASN A 49 -8.47 -1.83 11.30
C ASN A 49 -8.55 -1.18 9.90
N VAL A 50 -8.07 0.05 9.78
CA VAL A 50 -8.18 0.82 8.54
C VAL A 50 -6.80 0.94 7.91
N LEU A 51 -6.66 0.39 6.71
CA LEU A 51 -5.42 0.31 5.96
C LEU A 51 -5.54 1.19 4.71
N ALA A 52 -5.03 2.41 4.83
CA ALA A 52 -4.98 3.41 3.76
C ALA A 52 -3.70 3.20 2.93
N MET A 53 -3.82 2.78 1.69
CA MET A 53 -2.70 2.33 0.87
C MET A 53 -2.69 3.00 -0.50
N VAL A 54 -1.52 3.09 -1.12
CA VAL A 54 -1.41 3.31 -2.57
C VAL A 54 -1.67 1.99 -3.30
N GLU A 55 -1.93 2.07 -4.60
CA GLU A 55 -2.37 0.90 -5.40
C GLU A 55 -1.46 -0.32 -5.26
N SER A 56 -0.15 -0.13 -5.36
CA SER A 56 0.82 -1.23 -5.26
C SER A 56 0.87 -1.89 -3.88
N GLU A 57 0.73 -1.11 -2.82
CA GLU A 57 0.67 -1.61 -1.45
C GLU A 57 -0.62 -2.39 -1.21
N LEU A 58 -1.74 -1.89 -1.73
CA LEU A 58 -3.04 -2.56 -1.63
C LEU A 58 -3.04 -3.90 -2.37
N GLN A 59 -2.54 -3.95 -3.60
CA GLN A 59 -2.47 -5.19 -4.37
C GLN A 59 -1.63 -6.26 -3.66
N HIS A 60 -0.51 -5.86 -3.06
CA HIS A 60 0.31 -6.77 -2.27
C HIS A 60 -0.44 -7.28 -1.03
N HIS A 61 -1.03 -6.39 -0.23
CA HIS A 61 -1.80 -6.73 0.96
C HIS A 61 -2.97 -7.65 0.65
N VAL A 62 -3.76 -7.34 -0.39
CA VAL A 62 -4.94 -8.14 -0.77
C VAL A 62 -4.50 -9.51 -1.32
N SER A 63 -3.37 -9.60 -2.02
CA SER A 63 -2.80 -10.89 -2.45
C SER A 63 -2.43 -11.78 -1.27
N GLU A 64 -1.86 -11.23 -0.21
CA GLU A 64 -1.59 -11.97 1.02
C GLU A 64 -2.87 -12.36 1.74
N ALA A 65 -3.84 -11.43 1.85
CA ALA A 65 -5.14 -11.69 2.48
C ALA A 65 -5.96 -12.77 1.74
N ALA A 66 -5.80 -12.91 0.43
CA ALA A 66 -6.48 -13.93 -0.39
C ALA A 66 -6.15 -15.37 0.02
N ALA A 67 -5.06 -15.58 0.77
CA ALA A 67 -4.73 -16.89 1.34
C ALA A 67 -5.73 -17.33 2.41
N THR A 68 -6.37 -16.39 3.10
CA THR A 68 -7.30 -16.67 4.22
C THR A 68 -8.72 -16.17 3.96
N VAL A 69 -8.87 -15.10 3.18
CA VAL A 69 -10.17 -14.48 2.84
C VAL A 69 -10.60 -14.97 1.46
N ALA A 70 -11.49 -15.94 1.43
CA ALA A 70 -11.98 -16.51 0.17
C ALA A 70 -12.82 -15.49 -0.62
N GLY A 71 -12.57 -15.42 -1.95
CA GLY A 71 -13.36 -14.61 -2.87
C GLY A 71 -12.95 -13.13 -2.95
N ILE A 72 -11.85 -12.74 -2.31
CA ILE A 72 -11.33 -11.37 -2.41
C ILE A 72 -10.82 -11.10 -3.83
N ASP A 73 -11.19 -9.95 -4.39
CA ASP A 73 -10.70 -9.49 -5.69
C ASP A 73 -9.43 -8.68 -5.51
N VAL A 74 -8.31 -9.21 -5.98
CA VAL A 74 -6.98 -8.59 -5.86
C VAL A 74 -6.89 -7.28 -6.67
N ALA A 75 -7.70 -7.12 -7.71
CA ALA A 75 -7.73 -5.91 -8.54
C ALA A 75 -8.66 -4.82 -8.00
N ALA A 76 -9.49 -5.12 -7.00
CA ALA A 76 -10.43 -4.15 -6.45
C ALA A 76 -9.71 -3.03 -5.68
N PRO A 77 -10.16 -1.76 -5.83
CA PRO A 77 -9.58 -0.62 -5.12
C PRO A 77 -9.92 -0.58 -3.62
N LEU A 78 -10.82 -1.46 -3.18
CA LEU A 78 -11.30 -1.57 -1.81
C LEU A 78 -11.69 -3.01 -1.49
N ALA A 79 -11.26 -3.49 -0.34
CA ALA A 79 -11.69 -4.75 0.24
C ALA A 79 -12.08 -4.57 1.71
N VAL A 80 -13.28 -5.00 2.08
CA VAL A 80 -13.76 -5.00 3.45
C VAL A 80 -14.03 -6.44 3.88
N TYR A 81 -13.43 -6.84 4.99
CA TYR A 81 -13.57 -8.19 5.54
C TYR A 81 -13.48 -8.17 7.07
N TYR A 82 -13.87 -9.25 7.74
CA TYR A 82 -13.78 -9.34 9.20
C TYR A 82 -13.14 -10.65 9.67
N ASN A 83 -12.45 -10.55 10.81
CA ASN A 83 -11.72 -11.63 11.47
C ASN A 83 -10.75 -12.37 10.54
N ASP A 84 -10.20 -11.65 9.55
CA ASP A 84 -9.20 -12.12 8.57
C ASP A 84 -9.59 -13.36 7.75
N THR A 85 -10.90 -13.65 7.68
CA THR A 85 -11.42 -14.85 7.00
C THR A 85 -12.71 -14.64 6.21
N HIS A 86 -13.48 -13.59 6.51
CA HIS A 86 -14.82 -13.40 5.95
C HIS A 86 -14.89 -12.12 5.13
N LEU A 87 -14.94 -12.26 3.82
CA LEU A 87 -15.15 -11.13 2.91
C LEU A 87 -16.56 -10.55 3.09
N ILE A 88 -16.63 -9.23 3.19
CA ILE A 88 -17.89 -8.47 3.09
C ILE A 88 -18.03 -7.94 1.66
N GLY A 89 -16.94 -7.39 1.07
CA GLY A 89 -16.89 -6.89 -0.29
C GLY A 89 -16.48 -5.43 -0.38
N ASP A 90 -17.18 -4.67 -1.21
CA ASP A 90 -17.00 -3.21 -1.41
C ASP A 90 -17.74 -2.36 -0.36
N ALA A 91 -17.69 -1.05 -0.50
CA ALA A 91 -18.36 -0.10 0.41
C ALA A 91 -19.87 -0.34 0.48
N LYS A 92 -20.51 -0.64 -0.66
CA LYS A 92 -21.96 -0.87 -0.71
C LYS A 92 -22.37 -2.17 -0.02
N ALA A 93 -21.62 -3.23 -0.24
CA ALA A 93 -21.81 -4.50 0.46
C ALA A 93 -21.61 -4.32 1.97
N PHE A 94 -20.66 -3.49 2.38
CA PHE A 94 -20.41 -3.18 3.79
C PHE A 94 -21.55 -2.39 4.44
N GLU A 95 -22.12 -1.40 3.76
CA GLU A 95 -23.32 -0.70 4.25
C GLU A 95 -24.49 -1.68 4.49
N VAL A 96 -24.76 -2.56 3.53
CA VAL A 96 -25.81 -3.56 3.64
C VAL A 96 -25.53 -4.54 4.79
N TRP A 97 -24.28 -4.95 4.95
CA TRP A 97 -23.86 -5.84 6.04
C TRP A 97 -24.03 -5.16 7.41
N ALA A 98 -23.60 -3.90 7.55
CA ALA A 98 -23.73 -3.13 8.78
C ALA A 98 -25.20 -2.93 9.18
N GLN A 99 -26.05 -2.61 8.20
CA GLN A 99 -27.50 -2.48 8.42
C GLN A 99 -28.14 -3.79 8.86
N ARG A 100 -27.74 -4.94 8.28
CA ARG A 100 -28.29 -6.24 8.65
C ARG A 100 -27.79 -6.76 10.00
N ALA A 101 -26.49 -6.60 10.27
CA ALA A 101 -25.85 -7.17 11.45
C ALA A 101 -26.05 -6.32 12.72
N TYR A 102 -26.07 -4.99 12.57
CA TYR A 102 -26.08 -4.03 13.67
C TYR A 102 -27.24 -3.05 13.63
N GLN A 103 -28.08 -3.06 12.58
CA GLN A 103 -29.11 -2.06 12.32
C GLN A 103 -28.54 -0.63 12.32
N PHE A 104 -27.34 -0.50 11.79
CA PHE A 104 -26.53 0.71 11.87
C PHE A 104 -26.15 1.22 10.48
N GLY A 105 -26.12 2.54 10.33
CA GLY A 105 -25.65 3.24 9.16
C GLY A 105 -25.27 4.68 9.53
N ILE A 106 -24.51 5.30 8.68
CA ILE A 106 -24.11 6.72 8.81
C ILE A 106 -24.61 7.49 7.59
N GLU A 107 -24.82 8.80 7.75
CA GLU A 107 -25.02 9.68 6.62
C GLU A 107 -23.68 9.93 5.92
N ALA A 108 -23.59 9.60 4.64
CA ALA A 108 -22.35 9.70 3.89
C ALA A 108 -22.15 11.12 3.34
N ASP A 109 -21.05 11.75 3.68
CA ASP A 109 -20.60 13.01 3.05
C ASP A 109 -19.77 12.69 1.79
N VAL A 110 -20.46 12.35 0.71
CA VAL A 110 -19.82 11.94 -0.55
C VAL A 110 -18.90 13.03 -1.10
N ALA A 111 -19.29 14.30 -1.02
CA ALA A 111 -18.48 15.41 -1.51
C ALA A 111 -17.17 15.55 -0.73
N ALA A 112 -17.20 15.37 0.60
CA ALA A 112 -15.99 15.37 1.42
C ALA A 112 -15.10 14.16 1.11
N TYR A 113 -15.66 12.99 0.85
CA TYR A 113 -14.90 11.79 0.48
C TYR A 113 -14.21 11.96 -0.89
N GLU A 114 -14.92 12.48 -1.89
CA GLU A 114 -14.35 12.78 -3.19
C GLU A 114 -13.21 13.82 -3.11
N ALA A 115 -13.41 14.92 -2.39
CA ALA A 115 -12.38 15.93 -2.17
C ALA A 115 -11.16 15.36 -1.42
N THR A 116 -11.39 14.47 -0.46
CA THR A 116 -10.33 13.79 0.29
C THR A 116 -9.54 12.86 -0.61
N ALA A 117 -10.19 12.04 -1.42
CA ALA A 117 -9.56 11.15 -2.37
C ALA A 117 -8.75 11.90 -3.45
N ALA A 118 -9.31 12.97 -4.01
CA ALA A 118 -8.66 13.78 -5.04
C ALA A 118 -7.32 14.38 -4.60
N SER A 119 -7.18 14.74 -3.31
CA SER A 119 -5.95 15.31 -2.74
C SER A 119 -5.07 14.28 -2.01
N ALA A 120 -5.48 13.03 -1.96
CA ALA A 120 -4.86 12.02 -1.10
C ALA A 120 -3.41 11.72 -1.46
N LEU A 121 -3.09 11.54 -2.75
CA LEU A 121 -1.72 11.31 -3.19
C LEU A 121 -0.79 12.47 -2.83
N GLN A 122 -1.25 13.70 -3.00
CA GLN A 122 -0.47 14.87 -2.65
C GLN A 122 -0.22 14.95 -1.13
N ARG A 123 -1.26 14.68 -0.32
CA ARG A 123 -1.11 14.63 1.15
C ARG A 123 -0.22 13.49 1.60
N TRP A 124 -0.37 12.31 1.03
CA TRP A 124 0.46 11.14 1.33
C TRP A 124 1.94 11.44 1.03
N ALA A 125 2.25 11.99 -0.14
CA ALA A 125 3.59 12.37 -0.52
C ALA A 125 4.16 13.49 0.36
N SER A 126 3.34 14.51 0.70
CA SER A 126 3.73 15.61 1.61
C SER A 126 3.93 15.12 3.04
N GLY A 127 3.08 14.23 3.53
CA GLY A 127 3.19 13.62 4.86
C GLY A 127 4.46 12.78 5.00
N ARG A 128 4.80 12.01 3.98
CA ARG A 128 6.07 11.28 3.93
C ARG A 128 7.29 12.21 3.90
N ALA A 129 7.19 13.34 3.17
CA ALA A 129 8.19 14.38 3.18
C ALA A 129 8.41 14.97 4.59
N MET A 130 7.33 15.28 5.28
CA MET A 130 7.36 15.86 6.62
C MET A 130 7.92 14.89 7.67
N LEU A 131 7.58 13.60 7.60
CA LEU A 131 8.14 12.56 8.47
C LEU A 131 9.64 12.39 8.30
N LEU A 132 10.17 12.72 7.12
CA LEU A 132 11.59 12.65 6.79
C LEU A 132 12.32 13.98 7.04
N GLY A 133 11.66 14.99 7.60
CA GLY A 133 12.29 16.28 7.99
C GLY A 133 12.64 17.21 6.82
N ALA A 134 11.95 17.07 5.70
CA ALA A 134 12.23 17.86 4.51
C ALA A 134 11.57 19.26 4.55
N GLU A 135 12.28 20.24 5.08
CA GLU A 135 11.98 21.64 4.77
C GLU A 135 12.50 21.97 3.35
N GLY A 136 11.59 22.24 2.42
CA GLY A 136 11.91 22.51 1.01
C GLY A 136 11.72 21.30 0.09
N ALA A 137 10.62 20.57 0.27
CA ALA A 137 10.30 19.37 -0.49
C ALA A 137 10.40 19.59 -2.01
N ARG A 138 11.28 18.84 -2.65
CA ARG A 138 11.23 18.58 -4.09
C ARG A 138 9.82 18.10 -4.45
N THR A 139 9.42 18.32 -5.68
CA THR A 139 8.10 17.85 -6.14
C THR A 139 7.99 16.33 -5.98
N VAL A 140 6.76 15.81 -5.90
CA VAL A 140 6.49 14.36 -5.81
C VAL A 140 7.22 13.61 -6.92
N ALA A 141 7.32 14.20 -8.12
CA ALA A 141 8.02 13.62 -9.26
C ALA A 141 9.52 13.37 -9.01
N ASP A 142 10.16 14.17 -8.15
CA ASP A 142 11.60 14.03 -7.85
C ASP A 142 11.90 12.92 -6.82
N ARG A 143 10.87 12.32 -6.24
CA ARG A 143 11.01 11.27 -5.23
C ARG A 143 10.94 9.86 -5.77
N PHE A 144 10.41 9.71 -6.96
CA PHE A 144 10.19 8.39 -7.53
C PHE A 144 10.98 8.21 -8.81
N VAL A 145 11.57 7.05 -8.97
CA VAL A 145 12.15 6.57 -10.22
C VAL A 145 11.61 5.18 -10.50
N TYR A 146 11.72 4.73 -11.73
CA TYR A 146 11.29 3.40 -12.10
C TYR A 146 12.31 2.68 -12.98
N MET A 147 12.23 1.36 -12.99
CA MET A 147 12.93 0.49 -13.92
C MET A 147 11.93 -0.44 -14.58
N ASP A 148 11.94 -0.50 -15.89
CA ASP A 148 11.25 -1.53 -16.65
C ASP A 148 12.18 -2.74 -16.76
N LEU A 149 11.69 -3.90 -16.36
CA LEU A 149 12.44 -5.15 -16.36
C LEU A 149 12.00 -6.03 -17.54
N SER A 150 12.94 -6.79 -18.10
CA SER A 150 12.66 -7.84 -19.06
C SER A 150 13.37 -9.14 -18.68
N ILE A 151 12.78 -10.27 -19.01
CA ILE A 151 13.35 -11.61 -18.83
C ILE A 151 13.36 -12.28 -20.21
N ASP A 152 14.52 -12.71 -20.67
CA ASP A 152 14.71 -13.32 -22.00
C ASP A 152 14.16 -12.47 -23.16
N GLY A 153 14.21 -11.13 -23.01
CA GLY A 153 13.69 -10.18 -23.98
C GLY A 153 12.20 -9.86 -23.86
N GLU A 154 11.45 -10.59 -23.06
CA GLU A 154 10.03 -10.35 -22.76
C GLU A 154 9.87 -9.36 -21.62
N ALA A 155 8.91 -8.42 -21.74
CA ALA A 155 8.62 -7.45 -20.67
C ALA A 155 8.10 -8.16 -19.42
N ALA A 156 8.82 -8.01 -18.29
CA ALA A 156 8.45 -8.61 -17.02
C ALA A 156 7.68 -7.65 -16.10
N GLY A 157 7.74 -6.33 -16.38
CA GLY A 157 7.00 -5.32 -15.64
C GLY A 157 7.87 -4.15 -15.17
N ARG A 158 7.25 -3.27 -14.38
CA ARG A 158 7.85 -2.04 -13.86
C ARG A 158 8.00 -2.12 -12.35
N VAL A 159 9.19 -1.77 -11.85
CA VAL A 159 9.45 -1.56 -10.43
C VAL A 159 9.62 -0.06 -10.18
N VAL A 160 8.87 0.49 -9.23
CA VAL A 160 8.96 1.90 -8.82
C VAL A 160 9.70 1.99 -7.50
N TYR A 161 10.65 2.91 -7.41
CA TYR A 161 11.47 3.15 -6.22
C TYR A 161 11.18 4.54 -5.67
N GLU A 162 10.91 4.63 -4.37
CA GLU A 162 10.91 5.89 -3.64
C GLU A 162 12.34 6.22 -3.19
N LEU A 163 12.76 7.47 -3.42
CA LEU A 163 14.08 7.94 -3.08
C LEU A 163 14.03 8.74 -1.77
N PHE A 164 14.81 8.32 -0.79
CA PHE A 164 14.93 9.00 0.50
C PHE A 164 15.94 10.15 0.41
N SER A 165 15.64 11.11 -0.46
CA SER A 165 16.57 12.22 -0.81
C SER A 165 16.89 13.11 0.39
N GLU A 166 16.03 13.16 1.39
CA GLU A 166 16.23 13.92 2.62
C GLU A 166 17.21 13.21 3.58
N VAL A 167 17.17 11.87 3.59
CA VAL A 167 18.02 11.05 4.48
C VAL A 167 19.39 10.84 3.87
N CYS A 168 19.46 10.54 2.57
CA CYS A 168 20.70 10.23 1.87
C CYS A 168 20.76 10.93 0.49
N PRO A 169 20.88 12.28 0.45
CA PRO A 169 20.71 13.08 -0.76
C PRO A 169 21.69 12.70 -1.89
N LYS A 170 22.95 12.41 -1.56
CA LYS A 170 23.95 12.00 -2.57
C LYS A 170 23.63 10.65 -3.18
N ALA A 171 23.30 9.65 -2.35
CA ALA A 171 22.96 8.30 -2.83
C ALA A 171 21.68 8.34 -3.67
N ALA A 172 20.64 9.01 -3.20
CA ALA A 172 19.38 9.19 -3.92
C ALA A 172 19.58 9.88 -5.27
N GLU A 173 20.34 10.98 -5.31
CA GLU A 173 20.63 11.71 -6.55
C GLU A 173 21.46 10.87 -7.53
N ASN A 174 22.44 10.11 -7.05
CA ASN A 174 23.20 9.20 -7.88
C ASN A 174 22.30 8.14 -8.54
N PHE A 175 21.43 7.50 -7.73
CA PHE A 175 20.50 6.50 -8.22
C PHE A 175 19.50 7.10 -9.23
N ARG A 176 18.95 8.28 -8.93
CA ARG A 176 18.05 9.01 -9.82
C ARG A 176 18.69 9.29 -11.19
N ARG A 177 19.93 9.73 -11.19
CA ARG A 177 20.67 10.01 -12.43
C ARG A 177 20.93 8.76 -13.25
N LEU A 178 21.33 7.68 -12.60
CA LEU A 178 21.53 6.39 -13.26
C LEU A 178 20.24 5.81 -13.81
N CYS A 179 19.08 6.01 -13.14
CA CYS A 179 17.79 5.64 -13.69
C CYS A 179 17.37 6.49 -14.90
N SER A 180 17.58 7.81 -14.84
CA SER A 180 17.15 8.73 -15.90
C SER A 180 18.14 8.82 -17.06
N GLY A 181 19.41 8.48 -16.84
CA GLY A 181 20.50 8.70 -17.79
C GLY A 181 20.94 10.17 -17.89
N VAL A 182 20.37 11.06 -17.09
CA VAL A 182 20.72 12.50 -17.09
C VAL A 182 21.76 12.75 -16.02
N ASN A 183 22.95 13.12 -16.42
CA ASN A 183 24.07 13.40 -15.52
C ASN A 183 24.88 14.63 -15.97
N PRO A 184 25.52 15.37 -15.04
CA PRO A 184 26.27 16.58 -15.35
C PRO A 184 27.58 16.34 -16.10
N LYS A 185 28.06 15.08 -16.14
CA LYS A 185 29.26 14.69 -16.88
C LYS A 185 29.01 14.57 -18.38
N GLY A 186 27.70 14.54 -18.80
CA GLY A 186 27.31 14.32 -20.20
C GLY A 186 27.69 12.94 -20.74
N ASP A 187 28.02 12.00 -19.86
CA ASP A 187 28.41 10.64 -20.23
C ASP A 187 27.16 9.80 -20.50
N ALA A 188 26.96 9.45 -21.78
CA ALA A 188 25.80 8.67 -22.21
C ALA A 188 25.81 7.20 -21.72
N THR A 189 26.90 6.73 -21.10
CA THR A 189 27.01 5.37 -20.56
C THR A 189 26.56 5.28 -19.10
N LEU A 190 26.42 6.39 -18.39
CA LEU A 190 26.04 6.45 -16.99
C LEU A 190 24.53 6.31 -16.81
N HIS A 191 24.00 5.12 -17.09
CA HIS A 191 22.60 4.76 -16.87
C HIS A 191 22.41 3.25 -16.68
N TYR A 192 21.31 2.87 -15.99
CA TYR A 192 20.95 1.45 -15.80
C TYR A 192 20.27 0.79 -17.01
N ARG A 193 19.87 1.57 -18.03
CA ARG A 193 19.23 1.01 -19.21
C ARG A 193 20.13 -0.01 -19.89
N GLY A 194 19.63 -1.23 -20.08
CA GLY A 194 20.38 -2.33 -20.70
C GLY A 194 21.40 -3.00 -19.77
N SER A 195 21.54 -2.57 -18.51
CA SER A 195 22.35 -3.30 -17.54
C SER A 195 21.68 -4.60 -17.11
N LEU A 196 22.49 -5.59 -16.75
CA LEU A 196 22.01 -6.92 -16.41
C LEU A 196 21.71 -7.06 -14.92
N VAL A 197 20.65 -7.79 -14.59
CA VAL A 197 20.50 -8.43 -13.28
C VAL A 197 21.36 -9.69 -13.32
N HIS A 198 22.56 -9.61 -12.76
CA HIS A 198 23.57 -10.65 -12.87
C HIS A 198 23.51 -11.69 -11.73
N ARG A 199 22.68 -11.45 -10.72
CA ARG A 199 22.51 -12.39 -9.61
C ARG A 199 21.07 -12.37 -9.09
N VAL A 200 20.49 -13.56 -8.96
CA VAL A 200 19.17 -13.77 -8.36
C VAL A 200 19.30 -14.81 -7.27
N VAL A 201 18.87 -14.48 -6.06
CA VAL A 201 18.81 -15.40 -4.93
C VAL A 201 17.34 -15.61 -4.60
N LYS A 202 16.88 -16.85 -4.78
CA LYS A 202 15.48 -17.21 -4.51
C LYS A 202 15.12 -16.86 -3.05
N ASP A 203 13.96 -16.23 -2.88
CA ASP A 203 13.44 -15.78 -1.58
C ASP A 203 14.36 -14.81 -0.81
N GLY A 204 15.34 -14.23 -1.48
CA GLY A 204 16.31 -13.31 -0.91
C GLY A 204 16.36 -11.97 -1.62
N PHE A 205 17.08 -11.88 -2.73
CA PHE A 205 17.28 -10.61 -3.43
C PHE A 205 17.69 -10.81 -4.89
N VAL A 206 17.58 -9.74 -5.66
CA VAL A 206 18.19 -9.61 -6.99
C VAL A 206 19.29 -8.55 -6.94
N GLN A 207 20.34 -8.73 -7.73
CA GLN A 207 21.48 -7.81 -7.81
C GLN A 207 21.75 -7.43 -9.26
N GLY A 208 21.81 -6.12 -9.51
CA GLY A 208 22.12 -5.53 -10.80
C GLY A 208 22.86 -4.21 -10.61
N GLY A 209 22.95 -3.42 -11.69
CA GLY A 209 23.53 -2.07 -11.65
C GLY A 209 25.04 -2.00 -11.96
N ASP A 210 25.67 -3.10 -12.34
CA ASP A 210 26.99 -3.06 -12.96
C ASP A 210 26.83 -2.61 -14.42
N ILE A 211 26.99 -1.31 -14.63
CA ILE A 211 26.90 -0.63 -15.95
C ILE A 211 28.19 -0.70 -16.76
N VAL A 212 29.25 -1.31 -16.22
CA VAL A 212 30.56 -1.41 -16.85
C VAL A 212 30.77 -2.79 -17.48
N ALA A 213 30.70 -3.83 -16.67
CA ALA A 213 31.05 -5.19 -17.06
C ALA A 213 29.88 -6.17 -17.01
N GLY A 214 28.79 -5.84 -16.29
CA GLY A 214 27.61 -6.67 -16.14
C GLY A 214 27.82 -7.94 -15.31
N LYS A 215 28.91 -8.01 -14.55
CA LYS A 215 29.32 -9.19 -13.77
C LYS A 215 29.21 -9.01 -12.25
N GLY A 216 28.98 -7.78 -11.80
CA GLY A 216 28.84 -7.44 -10.40
C GLY A 216 30.12 -6.97 -9.72
N ASP A 217 31.21 -6.79 -10.46
CA ASP A 217 32.51 -6.31 -10.04
C ASP A 217 32.85 -4.89 -10.52
N GLY A 218 31.94 -4.28 -11.27
CA GLY A 218 32.06 -2.92 -11.80
C GLY A 218 30.95 -2.00 -11.30
N GLY A 219 31.12 -0.71 -11.58
CA GLY A 219 30.15 0.33 -11.30
C GLY A 219 30.78 1.73 -11.36
N LEU A 220 29.96 2.71 -11.73
CA LEU A 220 30.39 4.11 -11.80
C LEU A 220 29.33 5.00 -11.15
N SER A 221 29.80 6.11 -10.58
CA SER A 221 28.92 7.14 -10.01
C SER A 221 28.58 8.21 -11.06
N ALA A 222 27.30 8.61 -11.08
CA ALA A 222 26.80 9.72 -11.90
C ALA A 222 26.91 11.10 -11.22
N ILE A 223 27.51 11.16 -10.02
CA ILE A 223 27.79 12.40 -9.27
C ILE A 223 29.25 12.56 -8.99
#